data_bbb5896287278cad5d24d03842c6494f
#
_entry.id   bbb5896287278cad5d24d03842c6494f
#
_cell.length_a   1.000
_cell.length_b   1.000
_cell.length_c   1.000
_cell.angle_alpha   90.00
_cell.angle_beta   90.00
_cell.angle_gamma   90.00
#
_symmetry.space_group_name_H-M   'P 1'
#
loop_
_entity.id
_entity.type
_entity.pdbx_description
1 polymer ?
#
loop_
_entity_poly.entity_id
_entity_poly.type
_entity_poly.pdbx_seq_one_letter_code
_entity_poly.pdbx_strand_id
1 'polypeptide(L)'
;MRGRDRIGEDQVVELAEMFRLMSDPTRLKIILACLDAPVAVGAMAERLSISASLVSHHLRLLRAARLLQADRRGRMVFYMVGDPHIRSMLTDMADHVAEDVAEVEIEPGS
;
A
#
# COMPACT_ATOMS: atom_id res chain seq x y z
N MET A 1 19.46 -8.61 -21.96
CA MET A 1 19.52 -8.50 -20.49
C MET A 1 18.15 -8.81 -19.89
N ARG A 2 18.13 -9.62 -18.87
CA ARG A 2 16.89 -9.98 -18.22
C ARG A 2 16.43 -8.86 -17.31
N GLY A 3 15.11 -8.82 -16.99
CA GLY A 3 14.53 -7.76 -16.19
C GLY A 3 15.21 -7.56 -14.84
N ARG A 4 15.50 -8.64 -14.14
CA ARG A 4 16.13 -8.56 -12.83
C ARG A 4 17.56 -8.08 -12.86
N ASP A 5 18.23 -8.16 -14.03
CA ASP A 5 19.58 -7.68 -14.17
C ASP A 5 19.65 -6.16 -14.24
N ARG A 6 18.50 -5.50 -14.38
CA ARG A 6 18.43 -4.04 -14.41
C ARG A 6 18.49 -3.44 -13.02
N ILE A 7 18.38 -4.26 -11.97
CA ILE A 7 18.34 -3.78 -10.60
C ILE A 7 19.71 -3.97 -9.97
N GLY A 8 20.33 -2.86 -9.58
CA GLY A 8 21.59 -2.88 -8.87
C GLY A 8 21.40 -3.08 -7.37
N GLU A 9 22.53 -3.18 -6.65
CA GLU A 9 22.52 -3.42 -5.22
C GLU A 9 21.71 -2.37 -4.44
N ASP A 10 21.91 -1.09 -4.78
CA ASP A 10 21.19 -0.01 -4.09
C ASP A 10 19.69 -0.11 -4.31
N GLN A 11 19.31 -0.54 -5.49
CA GLN A 11 17.90 -0.66 -5.83
C GLN A 11 17.25 -1.85 -5.13
N VAL A 12 18.02 -2.92 -4.92
CA VAL A 12 17.53 -4.06 -4.14
C VAL A 12 17.25 -3.61 -2.69
N VAL A 13 18.15 -2.81 -2.12
CA VAL A 13 17.96 -2.28 -0.77
C VAL A 13 16.72 -1.40 -0.72
N GLU A 14 16.54 -0.55 -1.72
CA GLU A 14 15.36 0.32 -1.79
C GLU A 14 14.08 -0.52 -1.88
N LEU A 15 14.09 -1.53 -2.72
CA LEU A 15 12.93 -2.41 -2.89
C LEU A 15 12.62 -3.16 -1.59
N ALA A 16 13.65 -3.66 -0.92
CA ALA A 16 13.47 -4.34 0.36
C ALA A 16 12.84 -3.42 1.40
N GLU A 17 13.25 -2.17 1.42
CA GLU A 17 12.67 -1.19 2.35
C GLU A 17 11.19 -0.94 2.04
N MET A 18 10.83 -0.91 0.77
CA MET A 18 9.43 -0.75 0.40
C MET A 18 8.59 -1.91 0.94
N PHE A 19 9.07 -3.14 0.79
CA PHE A 19 8.38 -4.30 1.33
C PHE A 19 8.34 -4.26 2.86
N ARG A 20 9.42 -3.82 3.49
CA ARG A 20 9.45 -3.70 4.95
C ARG A 20 8.35 -2.75 5.44
N LEU A 21 8.21 -1.61 4.77
CA LEU A 21 7.17 -0.64 5.13
C LEU A 21 5.77 -1.22 4.95
N MET A 22 5.57 -1.97 3.87
CA MET A 22 4.28 -2.57 3.60
C MET A 22 3.95 -3.77 4.49
N SER A 23 4.95 -4.32 5.18
CA SER A 23 4.72 -5.50 6.02
C SER A 23 4.05 -5.19 7.35
N ASP A 24 3.97 -3.92 7.74
CA ASP A 24 3.24 -3.53 8.93
C ASP A 24 1.74 -3.52 8.63
N PRO A 25 0.91 -4.26 9.40
CA PRO A 25 -0.52 -4.36 9.07
C PRO A 25 -1.24 -3.03 9.00
N THR A 26 -0.93 -2.09 9.89
CA THR A 26 -1.59 -0.78 9.88
C THR A 26 -1.22 0.00 8.61
N ARG A 27 0.07 0.00 8.27
CA ARG A 27 0.51 0.68 7.05
C ARG A 27 -0.10 0.02 5.81
N LEU A 28 -0.17 -1.30 5.81
CA LEU A 28 -0.76 -2.01 4.68
C LEU A 28 -2.24 -1.65 4.51
N LYS A 29 -2.98 -1.54 5.61
CA LYS A 29 -4.38 -1.11 5.54
C LYS A 29 -4.51 0.28 4.94
N ILE A 30 -3.60 1.18 5.30
CA ILE A 30 -3.58 2.53 4.76
C ILE A 30 -3.36 2.49 3.25
N ILE A 31 -2.38 1.72 2.81
CA ILE A 31 -2.06 1.63 1.38
C ILE A 31 -3.25 1.05 0.60
N LEU A 32 -3.85 -0.01 1.12
CA LEU A 32 -4.99 -0.64 0.45
C LEU A 32 -6.18 0.30 0.34
N ALA A 33 -6.42 1.12 1.37
CA ALA A 33 -7.48 2.12 1.30
C ALA A 33 -7.19 3.16 0.23
N CYS A 34 -5.92 3.56 0.09
CA CYS A 34 -5.49 4.53 -0.92
C CYS A 34 -5.47 3.93 -2.32
N LEU A 35 -5.54 2.61 -2.44
CA LEU A 35 -5.62 1.93 -3.71
C LEU A 35 -7.01 2.10 -4.33
N ASP A 36 -8.04 2.07 -3.49
CA ASP A 36 -9.41 2.18 -3.97
C ASP A 36 -9.77 3.60 -4.40
N ALA A 37 -9.33 4.60 -3.64
CA ALA A 37 -9.66 5.99 -3.92
C ALA A 37 -8.72 6.90 -3.12
N PRO A 38 -8.56 8.16 -3.54
CA PRO A 38 -7.80 9.11 -2.73
C PRO A 38 -8.45 9.30 -1.36
N VAL A 39 -7.64 9.35 -0.31
CA VAL A 39 -8.13 9.44 1.07
C VAL A 39 -7.39 10.53 1.83
N ALA A 40 -8.13 11.35 2.56
CA ALA A 40 -7.55 12.39 3.42
C ALA A 40 -7.20 11.82 4.79
N VAL A 41 -6.29 12.49 5.50
CA VAL A 41 -5.79 12.03 6.80
C VAL A 41 -6.94 11.78 7.79
N GLY A 42 -7.86 12.75 7.88
CA GLY A 42 -8.98 12.63 8.84
C GLY A 42 -9.86 11.42 8.58
N ALA A 43 -10.17 11.19 7.30
CA ALA A 43 -10.99 10.04 6.93
C ALA A 43 -10.27 8.73 7.22
N MET A 44 -8.95 8.70 7.02
CA MET A 44 -8.17 7.51 7.30
C MET A 44 -8.11 7.23 8.80
N ALA A 45 -7.90 8.28 9.60
CA ALA A 45 -7.84 8.16 11.05
C ALA A 45 -9.15 7.59 11.59
N GLU A 46 -10.27 8.10 11.09
CA GLU A 46 -11.59 7.64 11.48
C GLU A 46 -11.81 6.18 11.09
N ARG A 47 -11.46 5.86 9.84
CA ARG A 47 -11.65 4.52 9.31
C ARG A 47 -10.86 3.47 10.08
N LEU A 48 -9.64 3.82 10.51
CA LEU A 48 -8.78 2.88 11.21
C LEU A 48 -8.85 3.00 12.72
N SER A 49 -9.58 3.99 13.22
CA SER A 49 -9.71 4.24 14.67
C SER A 49 -8.36 4.47 15.34
N ILE A 50 -7.53 5.25 14.70
CA ILE A 50 -6.25 5.67 15.26
C ILE A 50 -6.12 7.18 15.13
N SER A 51 -5.14 7.78 15.81
CA SER A 51 -5.00 9.23 15.82
C SER A 51 -4.56 9.75 14.46
N ALA A 52 -4.97 10.99 14.16
CA ALA A 52 -4.54 11.65 12.93
C ALA A 52 -3.01 11.82 12.92
N SER A 53 -2.40 12.03 14.09
CA SER A 53 -0.94 12.13 14.18
C SER A 53 -0.26 10.86 13.75
N LEU A 54 -0.78 9.71 14.18
CA LEU A 54 -0.19 8.42 13.80
C LEU A 54 -0.38 8.16 12.32
N VAL A 55 -1.57 8.46 11.80
CA VAL A 55 -1.82 8.35 10.35
C VAL A 55 -0.84 9.20 9.58
N SER A 56 -0.67 10.46 10.00
CA SER A 56 0.26 11.37 9.32
C SER A 56 1.68 10.83 9.32
N HIS A 57 2.09 10.21 10.44
CA HIS A 57 3.41 9.61 10.53
C HIS A 57 3.57 8.49 9.49
N HIS A 58 2.60 7.59 9.42
CA HIS A 58 2.62 6.51 8.43
C HIS A 58 2.61 7.03 7.01
N LEU A 59 1.75 8.02 6.74
CA LEU A 59 1.65 8.58 5.39
C LEU A 59 2.95 9.22 4.94
N ARG A 60 3.66 9.86 5.88
CA ARG A 60 4.93 10.49 5.57
C ARG A 60 5.97 9.48 5.16
N LEU A 61 6.05 8.35 5.89
CA LEU A 61 6.98 7.28 5.56
C LEU A 61 6.65 6.65 4.21
N LEU A 62 5.37 6.41 3.95
CA LEU A 62 4.95 5.77 2.71
C LEU A 62 5.16 6.67 1.51
N ARG A 63 4.95 7.97 1.70
CA ARG A 63 5.19 8.93 0.62
C ARG A 63 6.67 9.07 0.33
N ALA A 64 7.51 9.10 1.37
CA ALA A 64 8.95 9.20 1.18
C ALA A 64 9.49 8.01 0.40
N ALA A 65 8.91 6.83 0.60
CA ALA A 65 9.29 5.62 -0.13
C ALA A 65 8.60 5.51 -1.49
N ARG A 66 7.83 6.52 -1.86
CA ARG A 66 7.11 6.57 -3.14
C ARG A 66 6.07 5.47 -3.31
N LEU A 67 5.57 4.96 -2.19
CA LEU A 67 4.45 4.02 -2.20
C LEU A 67 3.12 4.74 -2.30
N LEU A 68 3.07 5.99 -1.86
CA LEU A 68 1.89 6.84 -1.97
C LEU A 68 2.27 8.17 -2.57
N GLN A 69 1.30 8.80 -3.22
CA GLN A 69 1.40 10.17 -3.71
C GLN A 69 0.40 11.03 -2.94
N ALA A 70 0.71 12.32 -2.85
CA ALA A 70 -0.16 13.29 -2.20
C ALA A 70 -0.66 14.29 -3.22
N ASP A 71 -1.92 14.64 -3.12
CA ASP A 71 -2.57 15.61 -4.01
C ASP A 71 -3.30 16.62 -3.16
N ARG A 72 -2.88 17.88 -3.25
CA ARG A 72 -3.52 18.95 -2.50
C ARG A 72 -4.73 19.46 -3.28
N ARG A 73 -5.87 19.49 -2.61
CA ARG A 73 -7.11 20.04 -3.15
C ARG A 73 -7.65 21.06 -2.16
N GLY A 74 -7.37 22.33 -2.43
CA GLY A 74 -7.72 23.40 -1.51
C GLY A 74 -6.93 23.27 -0.22
N ARG A 75 -7.63 23.13 0.89
CA ARG A 75 -6.98 23.00 2.21
C ARG A 75 -6.71 21.55 2.59
N MET A 76 -7.18 20.60 1.79
CA MET A 76 -7.04 19.18 2.11
C MET A 76 -5.98 18.56 1.26
N VAL A 77 -5.35 17.53 1.81
CA VAL A 77 -4.37 16.71 1.08
C VAL A 77 -4.92 15.30 1.03
N PHE A 78 -4.99 14.76 -0.17
CA PHE A 78 -5.46 13.40 -0.40
C PHE A 78 -4.29 12.51 -0.78
N TYR A 79 -4.30 11.29 -0.28
CA TYR A 79 -3.22 10.34 -0.54
C TYR A 79 -3.76 9.19 -1.37
N MET A 80 -2.95 8.71 -2.31
CA MET A 80 -3.36 7.68 -3.24
C MET A 80 -2.17 6.88 -3.73
N VAL A 81 -2.44 5.67 -4.23
CA VAL A 81 -1.43 4.88 -4.93
C VAL A 81 -1.45 5.31 -6.39
N GLY A 82 -0.48 6.14 -6.77
CA GLY A 82 -0.45 6.69 -8.12
C GLY A 82 0.40 5.90 -9.09
N ASP A 83 1.35 5.12 -8.60
CA ASP A 83 2.26 4.36 -9.45
C ASP A 83 1.56 3.10 -9.98
N PRO A 84 1.53 2.89 -11.30
CA PRO A 84 0.85 1.73 -11.86
C PRO A 84 1.48 0.39 -11.47
N HIS A 85 2.78 0.36 -11.23
CA HIS A 85 3.45 -0.90 -10.82
C HIS A 85 3.04 -1.29 -9.41
N ILE A 86 3.02 -0.32 -8.50
CA ILE A 86 2.59 -0.56 -7.11
C ILE A 86 1.13 -0.98 -7.10
N ARG A 87 0.29 -0.26 -7.86
CA ARG A 87 -1.13 -0.56 -7.94
C ARG A 87 -1.39 -1.98 -8.43
N SER A 88 -0.71 -2.36 -9.50
CA SER A 88 -0.89 -3.67 -10.11
C SER A 88 -0.47 -4.79 -9.15
N MET A 89 0.68 -4.62 -8.52
CA MET A 89 1.20 -5.60 -7.58
C MET A 89 0.26 -5.79 -6.39
N LEU A 90 -0.20 -4.69 -5.81
CA LEU A 90 -1.07 -4.77 -4.63
C LEU A 90 -2.43 -5.36 -4.98
N THR A 91 -2.98 -4.97 -6.12
CA THR A 91 -4.26 -5.51 -6.58
C THR A 91 -4.15 -7.02 -6.79
N ASP A 92 -3.09 -7.45 -7.46
CA ASP A 92 -2.89 -8.87 -7.74
C ASP A 92 -2.70 -9.67 -6.47
N MET A 93 -1.92 -9.14 -5.53
CA MET A 93 -1.68 -9.86 -4.27
C MET A 93 -2.93 -9.92 -3.41
N ALA A 94 -3.70 -8.83 -3.37
CA ALA A 94 -4.95 -8.82 -2.62
C ALA A 94 -5.95 -9.82 -3.21
N ASP A 95 -6.04 -9.86 -4.53
CA ASP A 95 -6.91 -10.83 -5.20
C ASP A 95 -6.46 -12.25 -4.92
N HIS A 96 -5.15 -12.48 -4.91
CA HIS A 96 -4.60 -13.80 -4.63
C HIS A 96 -5.00 -14.28 -3.23
N VAL A 97 -4.87 -13.40 -2.23
CA VAL A 97 -5.24 -13.76 -0.86
C VAL A 97 -6.74 -14.04 -0.76
N ALA A 98 -7.55 -13.25 -1.45
CA ALA A 98 -9.00 -13.47 -1.45
C ALA A 98 -9.36 -14.80 -2.13
N GLU A 99 -8.67 -15.16 -3.20
CA GLU A 99 -8.88 -16.42 -3.89
C GLU A 99 -8.53 -17.62 -3.02
N ASP A 100 -7.42 -17.52 -2.29
CA ASP A 100 -6.99 -18.59 -1.40
C ASP A 100 -8.06 -18.90 -0.37
N VAL A 101 -8.66 -17.86 0.20
CA VAL A 101 -9.74 -18.04 1.17
C VAL A 101 -10.94 -18.70 0.51
N ALA A 102 -11.30 -18.27 -0.69
CA ALA A 102 -12.43 -18.82 -1.43
C ALA A 102 -12.19 -20.30 -1.78
N GLU A 103 -10.96 -20.63 -2.19
CA GLU A 103 -10.60 -21.99 -2.55
C GLU A 103 -10.72 -22.93 -1.36
N VAL A 104 -10.25 -22.50 -0.21
CA VAL A 104 -10.35 -23.30 1.00
C VAL A 104 -11.81 -23.59 1.33
N GLU A 105 -12.67 -22.62 1.16
CA GLU A 105 -14.09 -22.79 1.43
C GLU A 105 -14.77 -23.69 0.41
N ILE A 106 -14.31 -23.68 -0.83
CA ILE A 106 -14.93 -24.42 -1.91
C ILE A 106 -14.55 -25.89 -1.88
N GLU A 107 -13.41 -26.23 -1.31
CA GLU A 107 -12.93 -27.61 -1.29
C GLU A 107 -12.93 -28.24 0.10
N PRO A 108 -14.01 -28.19 0.80
CA PRO A 108 -14.03 -28.70 2.17
C PRO A 108 -13.86 -30.19 2.27
N GLY A 109 -14.12 -30.93 1.25
CA GLY A 109 -14.07 -32.36 1.29
C GLY A 109 -12.86 -32.97 0.64
N SER A 110 -11.94 -32.16 0.21
CA SER A 110 -10.79 -32.65 -0.53
C SER A 110 -9.82 -33.44 0.30
#